data_70c4b5fb6100646927afe5df2f74768c
#
_entry.id   70c4b5fb6100646927afe5df2f74768c
#
_cell.length_a   1.000
_cell.length_b   1.000
_cell.length_c   1.000
_cell.angle_alpha   90.00
_cell.angle_beta   90.00
_cell.angle_gamma   90.00
#
_symmetry.space_group_name_H-M   'P 1'
#
loop_
_entity.id
_entity.type
_entity.pdbx_description
1 polymer ?
#
loop_
_entity_poly.entity_id
_entity_poly.type
_entity_poly.pdbx_seq_one_letter_code
_entity_poly.pdbx_strand_id
1 'polypeptide(L)'
;MKHEIEVTTPNNLEEIWPGSYDLFSWLDYVVTIPNAISLVTTRKANGAPNACLHAWGMLVGDRDNYTSLLAMHDYFHTYANILREGEWCVNYPSLDQYPQSFQTINVNHPDNDEITDAGLTVEASKKVQAPRIAECMLSLECKLEWHRPLCEGSSLFLVAGKVVHVAMDDRVMGTDPAERMQAMRL
;
A
#
# COMPACT_ATOMS: atom_id res chain seq x y z
N MET A 1 23.18 23.30 13.24
CA MET A 1 24.04 23.16 12.03
C MET A 1 23.40 22.05 11.19
N LYS A 2 23.23 22.23 9.86
CA LYS A 2 22.77 21.17 8.95
C LYS A 2 23.99 20.53 8.32
N HIS A 3 23.94 19.22 8.13
CA HIS A 3 24.89 18.49 7.29
C HIS A 3 24.32 18.49 5.87
N GLU A 4 25.06 19.04 4.92
CA GLU A 4 24.63 19.15 3.51
C GLU A 4 25.23 17.97 2.73
N ILE A 5 24.39 17.22 2.05
CA ILE A 5 24.76 16.08 1.21
C ILE A 5 24.05 16.18 -0.13
N GLU A 6 24.65 15.63 -1.16
CA GLU A 6 24.02 15.48 -2.48
C GLU A 6 23.02 14.32 -2.47
N VAL A 7 22.21 14.19 -3.51
CA VAL A 7 21.17 13.15 -3.64
C VAL A 7 21.75 11.76 -3.96
N THR A 8 23.06 11.61 -3.88
CA THR A 8 23.75 10.32 -4.06
C THR A 8 23.99 9.65 -2.72
N THR A 9 23.92 8.32 -2.70
CA THR A 9 24.18 7.55 -1.46
C THR A 9 25.56 7.92 -0.89
N PRO A 10 25.64 8.42 0.36
CA PRO A 10 26.91 8.73 0.99
C PRO A 10 27.75 7.44 1.21
N ASN A 11 29.05 7.54 0.96
CA ASN A 11 29.98 6.41 1.06
C ASN A 11 30.12 5.85 2.49
N ASN A 12 29.68 6.57 3.50
CA ASN A 12 29.76 6.19 4.91
C ASN A 12 28.45 5.62 5.47
N LEU A 13 27.44 5.37 4.63
CA LEU A 13 26.22 4.68 5.03
C LEU A 13 26.41 3.17 4.84
N GLU A 14 26.18 2.43 5.93
CA GLU A 14 26.12 0.98 5.89
C GLU A 14 24.75 0.52 5.43
N GLU A 15 24.72 -0.46 4.54
CA GLU A 15 23.48 -1.12 4.14
C GLU A 15 22.92 -1.96 5.29
N ILE A 16 21.60 -1.99 5.42
CA ILE A 16 20.92 -2.83 6.41
C ILE A 16 21.07 -4.32 6.06
N TRP A 17 21.06 -4.61 4.76
CA TRP A 17 21.45 -5.89 4.15
C TRP A 17 22.05 -5.61 2.77
N PRO A 18 22.87 -6.50 2.20
CA PRO A 18 23.46 -6.30 0.88
C PRO A 18 22.42 -6.01 -0.20
N GLY A 19 22.54 -4.87 -0.90
CA GLY A 19 21.60 -4.43 -1.92
C GLY A 19 20.33 -3.77 -1.41
N SER A 20 20.26 -3.38 -0.12
CA SER A 20 19.07 -2.73 0.44
C SER A 20 18.73 -1.43 -0.28
N TYR A 21 19.72 -0.67 -0.73
CA TYR A 21 19.52 0.59 -1.45
C TYR A 21 19.32 0.42 -2.97
N ASP A 22 19.45 -0.79 -3.48
CA ASP A 22 19.02 -1.10 -4.86
C ASP A 22 17.50 -1.20 -4.96
N LEU A 23 16.85 -1.62 -3.86
CA LEU A 23 15.40 -1.78 -3.78
C LEU A 23 14.70 -0.58 -3.14
N PHE A 24 15.32 0.03 -2.12
CA PHE A 24 14.74 1.13 -1.35
C PHE A 24 15.64 2.36 -1.41
N SER A 25 15.04 3.54 -1.34
CA SER A 25 15.80 4.79 -1.24
C SER A 25 16.57 4.84 0.09
N TRP A 26 17.90 5.01 0.02
CA TRP A 26 18.71 5.25 1.21
C TRP A 26 18.19 6.45 2.02
N LEU A 27 17.62 7.45 1.34
CA LEU A 27 17.10 8.66 1.97
C LEU A 27 15.90 8.35 2.88
N ASP A 28 15.02 7.43 2.48
CA ASP A 28 13.89 7.00 3.30
C ASP A 28 14.38 6.34 4.60
N TYR A 29 15.45 5.54 4.53
CA TYR A 29 16.06 4.93 5.72
C TYR A 29 16.74 5.93 6.64
N VAL A 30 17.49 6.87 6.08
CA VAL A 30 18.29 7.82 6.87
C VAL A 30 17.44 8.88 7.54
N VAL A 31 16.45 9.42 6.82
CA VAL A 31 15.62 10.52 7.35
C VAL A 31 14.28 10.06 7.89
N THR A 32 13.96 8.78 7.72
CA THR A 32 12.71 8.18 8.23
C THR A 32 11.50 9.08 7.93
N ILE A 33 11.33 9.41 6.65
CA ILE A 33 10.20 10.23 6.19
C ILE A 33 8.91 9.44 6.51
N PRO A 34 8.01 9.98 7.35
CA PRO A 34 6.81 9.26 7.72
C PRO A 34 5.86 9.16 6.52
N ASN A 35 5.54 7.92 6.15
CA ASN A 35 4.52 7.60 5.18
C ASN A 35 3.47 6.71 5.84
N ALA A 36 2.20 6.88 5.49
CA ALA A 36 1.17 5.95 5.92
C ALA A 36 1.41 4.58 5.27
N ILE A 37 1.45 3.54 6.09
CA ILE A 37 1.56 2.16 5.61
C ILE A 37 0.16 1.66 5.27
N SER A 38 0.03 1.02 4.11
CA SER A 38 -1.20 0.39 3.66
C SER A 38 -0.94 -1.00 3.09
N LEU A 39 -1.97 -1.82 3.00
CA LEU A 39 -1.99 -3.07 2.28
C LEU A 39 -2.75 -2.85 0.96
N VAL A 40 -2.04 -2.89 -0.15
CA VAL A 40 -2.66 -2.82 -1.49
C VAL A 40 -3.03 -4.24 -1.91
N THR A 41 -4.32 -4.49 -2.07
CA THR A 41 -4.83 -5.79 -2.48
C THR A 41 -5.31 -5.77 -3.92
N THR A 42 -5.06 -6.88 -4.62
CA THR A 42 -5.44 -7.13 -6.01
C THR A 42 -5.86 -8.58 -6.18
N ARG A 43 -6.24 -9.00 -7.39
CA ARG A 43 -6.41 -10.41 -7.74
C ARG A 43 -5.29 -10.87 -8.65
N LYS A 44 -4.76 -12.05 -8.39
CA LYS A 44 -3.79 -12.75 -9.24
C LYS A 44 -4.48 -13.34 -10.48
N ALA A 45 -3.71 -13.71 -11.49
CA ALA A 45 -4.23 -14.32 -12.72
C ALA A 45 -4.98 -15.64 -12.48
N ASN A 46 -4.60 -16.38 -11.44
CA ASN A 46 -5.27 -17.60 -11.00
C ASN A 46 -6.52 -17.36 -10.15
N GLY A 47 -6.87 -16.07 -9.90
CA GLY A 47 -8.02 -15.67 -9.09
C GLY A 47 -7.74 -15.57 -7.59
N ALA A 48 -6.57 -15.98 -7.11
CA ALA A 48 -6.19 -15.86 -5.70
C ALA A 48 -6.05 -14.38 -5.29
N PRO A 49 -6.28 -14.05 -4.02
CA PRO A 49 -5.95 -12.76 -3.46
C PRO A 49 -4.44 -12.47 -3.54
N ASN A 50 -4.09 -11.19 -3.61
CA ASN A 50 -2.74 -10.69 -3.46
C ASN A 50 -2.76 -9.51 -2.51
N ALA A 51 -1.79 -9.43 -1.60
CA ALA A 51 -1.59 -8.29 -0.71
C ALA A 51 -0.13 -7.83 -0.75
N CYS A 52 0.07 -6.54 -0.89
CA CYS A 52 1.37 -5.90 -0.90
C CYS A 52 1.42 -4.83 0.19
N LEU A 53 2.35 -4.97 1.15
CA LEU A 53 2.64 -3.89 2.09
C LEU A 53 3.26 -2.72 1.34
N HIS A 54 2.70 -1.52 1.51
CA HIS A 54 2.99 -0.38 0.66
C HIS A 54 3.07 0.92 1.46
N ALA A 55 4.14 1.71 1.25
CA ALA A 55 4.36 2.99 1.91
C ALA A 55 4.32 4.19 0.94
N TRP A 56 4.50 3.97 -0.35
CA TRP A 56 4.51 5.04 -1.37
C TRP A 56 3.13 5.29 -1.94
N GLY A 57 2.22 5.75 -1.09
CA GLY A 57 0.86 6.03 -1.48
C GLY A 57 0.30 7.27 -0.82
N MET A 58 -0.66 7.90 -1.49
CA MET A 58 -1.42 9.01 -0.94
C MET A 58 -2.86 9.00 -1.46
N LEU A 59 -3.74 9.57 -0.67
CA LEU A 59 -5.11 9.91 -1.08
C LEU A 59 -5.18 11.40 -1.35
N VAL A 60 -5.62 11.77 -2.53
CA VAL A 60 -5.85 13.17 -2.94
C VAL A 60 -7.26 13.34 -3.47
N GLY A 61 -7.81 14.52 -3.31
CA GLY A 61 -9.13 14.81 -3.85
C GLY A 61 -9.80 15.99 -3.20
N ASP A 62 -10.92 16.37 -3.76
CA ASP A 62 -11.81 17.38 -3.22
C ASP A 62 -13.27 16.92 -3.34
N ARG A 63 -14.11 17.37 -2.41
CA ARG A 63 -15.56 17.05 -2.36
C ARG A 63 -15.79 15.54 -2.45
N ASP A 64 -16.41 15.09 -3.55
CA ASP A 64 -16.76 13.68 -3.78
C ASP A 64 -15.80 12.97 -4.75
N ASN A 65 -14.69 13.62 -5.13
CA ASN A 65 -13.70 13.08 -6.05
C ASN A 65 -12.40 12.77 -5.32
N TYR A 66 -12.16 11.51 -5.02
CA TYR A 66 -10.94 11.03 -4.41
C TYR A 66 -10.19 10.11 -5.35
N THR A 67 -8.88 10.32 -5.44
CA THR A 67 -7.94 9.51 -6.20
C THR A 67 -6.90 8.91 -5.26
N SER A 68 -6.73 7.61 -5.31
CA SER A 68 -5.58 6.92 -4.75
C SER A 68 -4.42 7.03 -5.73
N LEU A 69 -3.30 7.56 -5.27
CA LEU A 69 -2.05 7.62 -6.02
C LEU A 69 -1.03 6.72 -5.35
N LEU A 70 -0.48 5.78 -6.10
CA LEU A 70 0.54 4.83 -5.66
C LEU A 70 1.78 4.99 -6.53
N ALA A 71 2.97 4.76 -5.94
CA ALA A 71 4.20 4.62 -6.69
C ALA A 71 4.75 3.20 -6.50
N MET A 72 4.95 2.43 -7.57
CA MET A 72 5.40 1.04 -7.50
C MET A 72 6.22 0.65 -8.72
N HIS A 73 7.12 -0.32 -8.55
CA HIS A 73 7.89 -0.84 -9.66
C HIS A 73 7.06 -1.71 -10.60
N ASP A 74 7.37 -1.66 -11.90
CA ASP A 74 6.69 -2.39 -12.96
C ASP A 74 6.86 -3.91 -12.88
N TYR A 75 7.89 -4.40 -12.17
CA TYR A 75 8.12 -5.82 -11.93
C TYR A 75 7.38 -6.38 -10.69
N PHE A 76 6.60 -5.56 -9.98
CA PHE A 76 5.78 -6.04 -8.86
C PHE A 76 4.53 -6.78 -9.34
N HIS A 77 4.19 -7.88 -8.69
CA HIS A 77 2.95 -8.63 -8.96
C HIS A 77 1.72 -7.73 -8.87
N THR A 78 1.68 -6.86 -7.87
CA THR A 78 0.58 -5.89 -7.67
C THR A 78 0.41 -4.98 -8.88
N TYR A 79 1.50 -4.45 -9.45
CA TYR A 79 1.43 -3.62 -10.65
C TYR A 79 0.83 -4.39 -11.84
N ALA A 80 1.35 -5.58 -12.12
CA ALA A 80 0.84 -6.43 -13.20
C ALA A 80 -0.64 -6.77 -13.01
N ASN A 81 -1.06 -7.04 -11.78
CA ASN A 81 -2.45 -7.32 -11.44
C ASN A 81 -3.35 -6.09 -11.67
N ILE A 82 -2.92 -4.90 -11.23
CA ILE A 82 -3.66 -3.64 -11.45
C ILE A 82 -3.86 -3.39 -12.95
N LEU A 83 -2.83 -3.57 -13.77
CA LEU A 83 -2.96 -3.35 -15.21
C LEU A 83 -3.89 -4.35 -15.88
N ARG A 84 -3.90 -5.60 -15.42
CA ARG A 84 -4.78 -6.65 -15.98
C ARG A 84 -6.24 -6.45 -15.59
N GLU A 85 -6.50 -6.15 -14.29
CA GLU A 85 -7.87 -6.09 -13.75
C GLU A 85 -8.47 -4.68 -13.81
N GLY A 86 -7.63 -3.64 -13.88
CA GLY A 86 -8.06 -2.25 -13.84
C GLY A 86 -8.56 -1.77 -12.47
N GLU A 87 -8.22 -2.50 -11.38
CA GLU A 87 -8.78 -2.21 -10.06
C GLU A 87 -7.92 -2.76 -8.91
N TRP A 88 -8.09 -2.18 -7.71
CA TRP A 88 -7.45 -2.61 -6.47
C TRP A 88 -8.19 -2.09 -5.25
N CYS A 89 -7.80 -2.57 -4.05
CA CYS A 89 -8.16 -1.91 -2.79
C CYS A 89 -6.90 -1.39 -2.09
N VAL A 90 -7.05 -0.27 -1.38
CA VAL A 90 -6.07 0.22 -0.41
C VAL A 90 -6.66 0.04 0.98
N ASN A 91 -6.03 -0.76 1.81
CA ASN A 91 -6.48 -1.10 3.15
C ASN A 91 -5.51 -0.52 4.18
N TYR A 92 -6.01 0.25 5.13
CA TYR A 92 -5.22 0.86 6.19
C TYR A 92 -5.36 0.04 7.48
N PRO A 93 -4.31 -0.73 7.85
CA PRO A 93 -4.30 -1.49 9.08
C PRO A 93 -4.16 -0.55 10.29
N SER A 94 -4.64 -0.98 11.45
CA SER A 94 -4.24 -0.36 12.71
C SER A 94 -2.88 -0.89 13.15
N LEU A 95 -2.27 -0.25 14.15
CA LEU A 95 -0.98 -0.67 14.71
C LEU A 95 -0.99 -2.13 15.19
N ASP A 96 -2.14 -2.62 15.67
CA ASP A 96 -2.28 -3.99 16.17
C ASP A 96 -2.15 -5.05 15.06
N GLN A 97 -2.43 -4.69 13.81
CA GLN A 97 -2.29 -5.56 12.62
C GLN A 97 -0.92 -5.44 11.95
N TYR A 98 -0.01 -4.63 12.48
CA TYR A 98 1.30 -4.44 11.86
C TYR A 98 2.10 -5.76 11.69
N PRO A 99 2.16 -6.67 12.69
CA PRO A 99 2.88 -7.93 12.53
C PRO A 99 2.35 -8.78 11.38
N GLN A 100 1.03 -8.90 11.25
CA GLN A 100 0.37 -9.65 10.15
C GLN A 100 0.59 -8.93 8.81
N SER A 101 0.46 -7.59 8.79
CA SER A 101 0.70 -6.81 7.59
C SER A 101 2.13 -7.00 7.06
N PHE A 102 3.11 -7.08 7.96
CA PHE A 102 4.49 -7.34 7.58
C PHE A 102 4.69 -8.76 7.04
N GLN A 103 3.93 -9.75 7.52
CA GLN A 103 4.02 -11.12 7.01
C GLN A 103 3.62 -11.24 5.54
N THR A 104 2.81 -10.34 4.98
CA THR A 104 2.46 -10.36 3.56
C THR A 104 3.68 -10.26 2.63
N ILE A 105 4.80 -9.68 3.11
CA ILE A 105 6.07 -9.64 2.37
C ILE A 105 6.73 -11.02 2.35
N ASN A 106 6.69 -11.74 3.48
CA ASN A 106 7.38 -13.02 3.65
C ASN A 106 6.71 -14.17 2.89
N VAL A 107 5.39 -14.10 2.71
CA VAL A 107 4.60 -15.13 2.02
C VAL A 107 4.30 -14.79 0.56
N ASN A 108 4.99 -13.81 -0.01
CA ASN A 108 4.80 -13.32 -1.37
C ASN A 108 5.25 -14.36 -2.41
N HIS A 109 4.34 -15.25 -2.78
CA HIS A 109 4.52 -16.24 -3.83
C HIS A 109 3.37 -16.17 -4.84
N PRO A 110 3.60 -16.44 -6.14
CA PRO A 110 2.56 -16.35 -7.18
C PRO A 110 1.28 -17.15 -6.89
N ASP A 111 1.41 -18.29 -6.23
CA ASP A 111 0.30 -19.20 -5.96
C ASP A 111 -0.31 -19.08 -4.57
N ASN A 112 0.26 -18.26 -3.69
CA ASN A 112 -0.21 -18.08 -2.32
C ASN A 112 -1.36 -17.07 -2.24
N ASP A 113 -2.16 -17.20 -1.18
CA ASP A 113 -3.06 -16.16 -0.68
C ASP A 113 -2.34 -15.42 0.46
N GLU A 114 -1.64 -14.32 0.12
CA GLU A 114 -0.86 -13.56 1.11
C GLU A 114 -1.71 -13.03 2.27
N ILE A 115 -3.01 -12.83 2.07
CA ILE A 115 -3.92 -12.35 3.12
C ILE A 115 -4.12 -13.45 4.16
N THR A 116 -4.58 -14.61 3.72
CA THR A 116 -4.84 -15.76 4.61
C THR A 116 -3.56 -16.31 5.22
N ASP A 117 -2.50 -16.42 4.42
CA ASP A 117 -1.19 -16.92 4.89
C ASP A 117 -0.54 -15.99 5.93
N ALA A 118 -0.84 -14.69 5.88
CA ALA A 118 -0.42 -13.72 6.90
C ALA A 118 -1.32 -13.72 8.15
N GLY A 119 -2.37 -14.54 8.19
CA GLY A 119 -3.34 -14.60 9.29
C GLY A 119 -4.34 -13.43 9.28
N LEU A 120 -4.58 -12.84 8.12
CA LEU A 120 -5.61 -11.82 7.89
C LEU A 120 -6.83 -12.44 7.21
N THR A 121 -7.96 -11.75 7.27
CA THR A 121 -9.24 -12.24 6.73
C THR A 121 -9.62 -11.52 5.44
N VAL A 122 -9.84 -12.29 4.39
CA VAL A 122 -10.34 -11.79 3.11
C VAL A 122 -11.79 -11.34 3.27
N GLU A 123 -12.08 -10.10 2.91
CA GLU A 123 -13.43 -9.54 2.88
C GLU A 123 -13.82 -9.14 1.45
N ALA A 124 -15.06 -9.46 1.04
CA ALA A 124 -15.55 -9.13 -0.29
C ALA A 124 -15.77 -7.64 -0.46
N SER A 125 -15.26 -7.07 -1.55
CA SER A 125 -15.52 -5.69 -1.97
C SER A 125 -16.94 -5.51 -2.53
N LYS A 126 -17.39 -4.26 -2.65
CA LYS A 126 -18.70 -3.90 -3.17
C LYS A 126 -18.69 -3.46 -4.63
N LYS A 127 -17.60 -2.84 -5.09
CA LYS A 127 -17.50 -2.21 -6.42
C LYS A 127 -16.37 -2.74 -7.28
N VAL A 128 -15.47 -3.52 -6.70
CA VAL A 128 -14.31 -4.14 -7.39
C VAL A 128 -14.20 -5.61 -7.01
N GLN A 129 -13.41 -6.38 -7.76
CA GLN A 129 -13.14 -7.79 -7.46
C GLN A 129 -11.95 -7.99 -6.53
N ALA A 130 -11.06 -6.99 -6.45
CA ALA A 130 -9.96 -6.98 -5.49
C ALA A 130 -10.53 -7.01 -4.07
N PRO A 131 -10.08 -7.92 -3.18
CA PRO A 131 -10.66 -8.07 -1.86
C PRO A 131 -10.24 -6.92 -0.93
N ARG A 132 -11.06 -6.66 0.08
CA ARG A 132 -10.68 -5.91 1.28
C ARG A 132 -10.07 -6.86 2.32
N ILE A 133 -9.51 -6.28 3.37
CA ILE A 133 -9.00 -6.98 4.55
C ILE A 133 -9.90 -6.58 5.73
N ALA A 134 -10.55 -7.57 6.35
CA ALA A 134 -11.60 -7.33 7.35
C ALA A 134 -11.09 -6.60 8.60
N GLU A 135 -9.83 -6.82 8.99
CA GLU A 135 -9.22 -6.21 10.18
C GLU A 135 -8.82 -4.74 9.97
N CYS A 136 -8.73 -4.29 8.71
CA CYS A 136 -8.33 -2.92 8.42
C CYS A 136 -9.44 -1.93 8.75
N MET A 137 -9.06 -0.82 9.42
CA MET A 137 -10.02 0.18 9.85
C MET A 137 -10.64 0.99 8.70
N LEU A 138 -9.96 1.06 7.57
CA LEU A 138 -10.40 1.77 6.38
C LEU A 138 -9.96 1.01 5.14
N SER A 139 -10.87 0.83 4.19
CA SER A 139 -10.60 0.26 2.88
C SER A 139 -11.17 1.16 1.78
N LEU A 140 -10.36 1.43 0.77
CA LEU A 140 -10.70 2.22 -0.41
C LEU A 140 -10.71 1.31 -1.63
N GLU A 141 -11.85 1.15 -2.28
CA GLU A 141 -11.98 0.41 -3.52
C GLU A 141 -11.71 1.35 -4.71
N CYS A 142 -10.75 1.00 -5.54
CA CYS A 142 -10.20 1.89 -6.57
C CYS A 142 -10.32 1.28 -7.97
N LYS A 143 -10.59 2.13 -8.98
CA LYS A 143 -10.52 1.79 -10.40
C LYS A 143 -9.45 2.61 -11.09
N LEU A 144 -8.62 1.94 -11.88
CA LEU A 144 -7.52 2.54 -12.62
C LEU A 144 -8.01 3.65 -13.55
N GLU A 145 -7.41 4.83 -13.44
CA GLU A 145 -7.60 5.95 -14.37
C GLU A 145 -6.41 6.10 -15.31
N TRP A 146 -5.20 6.09 -14.74
CA TRP A 146 -3.98 6.16 -15.53
C TRP A 146 -2.78 5.59 -14.76
N HIS A 147 -1.75 5.22 -15.49
CA HIS A 147 -0.41 4.93 -14.97
C HIS A 147 0.64 5.54 -15.90
N ARG A 148 1.80 5.89 -15.37
CA ARG A 148 2.92 6.43 -16.14
C ARG A 148 4.24 6.22 -15.38
N PRO A 149 5.38 6.10 -16.08
CA PRO A 149 6.68 6.08 -15.43
C PRO A 149 6.91 7.39 -14.67
N LEU A 150 7.63 7.33 -13.55
CA LEU A 150 8.00 8.51 -12.75
C LEU A 150 8.83 9.49 -13.58
N CYS A 151 9.78 8.96 -14.34
CA CYS A 151 10.56 9.70 -15.34
C CYS A 151 10.94 8.75 -16.49
N GLU A 152 11.50 9.28 -17.55
CA GLU A 152 11.95 8.50 -18.70
C GLU A 152 12.98 7.43 -18.27
N GLY A 153 12.75 6.18 -18.68
CA GLY A 153 13.60 5.03 -18.34
C GLY A 153 13.44 4.47 -16.92
N SER A 154 12.53 5.04 -16.11
CA SER A 154 12.27 4.55 -14.77
C SER A 154 11.44 3.27 -14.78
N SER A 155 11.82 2.28 -13.96
CA SER A 155 10.98 1.13 -13.62
C SER A 155 9.91 1.48 -12.57
N LEU A 156 10.02 2.65 -11.92
CA LEU A 156 9.04 3.14 -10.96
C LEU A 156 7.91 3.86 -11.69
N PHE A 157 6.68 3.42 -11.44
CA PHE A 157 5.47 3.97 -12.06
C PHE A 157 4.58 4.64 -11.02
N LEU A 158 3.97 5.74 -11.41
CA LEU A 158 2.82 6.31 -10.71
C LEU A 158 1.55 5.66 -11.25
N VAL A 159 0.71 5.19 -10.34
CA VAL A 159 -0.58 4.55 -10.63
C VAL A 159 -1.66 5.34 -9.93
N ALA A 160 -2.60 5.89 -10.69
CA ALA A 160 -3.71 6.68 -10.17
C ALA A 160 -5.04 5.96 -10.42
N GLY A 161 -5.87 5.91 -9.42
CA GLY A 161 -7.20 5.35 -9.56
C GLY A 161 -8.25 6.08 -8.73
N LYS A 162 -9.42 6.20 -9.34
CA LYS A 162 -10.58 6.79 -8.68
C LYS A 162 -11.07 5.89 -7.56
N VAL A 163 -11.25 6.45 -6.39
CA VAL A 163 -11.95 5.79 -5.28
C VAL A 163 -13.43 5.70 -5.62
N VAL A 164 -13.96 4.48 -5.71
CA VAL A 164 -15.35 4.20 -6.11
C VAL A 164 -16.21 3.69 -4.95
N HIS A 165 -15.57 3.30 -3.85
CA HIS A 165 -16.24 2.89 -2.62
C HIS A 165 -15.28 3.03 -1.44
N VAL A 166 -15.84 3.32 -0.27
CA VAL A 166 -15.14 3.42 1.02
C VAL A 166 -15.83 2.51 2.02
N ALA A 167 -15.08 1.65 2.67
CA ALA A 167 -15.53 0.89 3.84
C ALA A 167 -14.70 1.32 5.05
N MET A 168 -15.37 1.55 6.17
CA MET A 168 -14.76 2.07 7.38
C MET A 168 -15.29 1.31 8.59
N ASP A 169 -14.43 1.04 9.56
CA ASP A 169 -14.83 0.44 10.84
C ASP A 169 -15.86 1.33 11.55
N ASP A 170 -16.93 0.75 12.05
CA ASP A 170 -18.02 1.47 12.73
C ASP A 170 -17.52 2.28 13.93
N ARG A 171 -16.45 1.85 14.60
CA ARG A 171 -15.83 2.59 15.70
C ARG A 171 -15.26 3.95 15.25
N VAL A 172 -14.80 4.06 14.00
CA VAL A 172 -14.31 5.34 13.43
C VAL A 172 -15.49 6.31 13.23
N MET A 173 -16.67 5.78 12.91
CA MET A 173 -17.89 6.57 12.74
C MET A 173 -18.63 6.82 14.05
N GLY A 174 -18.21 6.19 15.14
CA GLY A 174 -18.81 6.32 16.46
C GLY A 174 -18.72 7.74 17.03
N THR A 175 -19.60 8.06 17.99
CA THR A 175 -19.66 9.36 18.66
C THR A 175 -18.68 9.48 19.83
N ASP A 176 -18.15 8.36 20.34
CA ASP A 176 -17.17 8.37 21.42
C ASP A 176 -15.77 8.73 20.88
N PRO A 177 -15.19 9.87 21.30
CA PRO A 177 -13.86 10.29 20.85
C PRO A 177 -12.74 9.31 21.23
N ALA A 178 -12.86 8.60 22.37
CA ALA A 178 -11.84 7.67 22.82
C ALA A 178 -11.82 6.39 21.97
N GLU A 179 -13.00 5.85 21.63
CA GLU A 179 -13.12 4.71 20.72
C GLU A 179 -12.62 5.07 19.30
N ARG A 180 -12.99 6.26 18.81
CA ARG A 180 -12.49 6.76 17.51
C ARG A 180 -10.97 6.86 17.49
N MET A 181 -10.38 7.47 18.51
CA MET A 181 -8.91 7.57 18.59
C MET A 181 -8.23 6.21 18.65
N GLN A 182 -8.81 5.25 19.35
CA GLN A 182 -8.25 3.90 19.40
C GLN A 182 -8.35 3.20 18.05
N ALA A 183 -9.46 3.31 17.35
CA ALA A 183 -9.66 2.73 16.02
C ALA A 183 -8.74 3.34 14.96
N MET A 184 -8.39 4.64 15.09
CA MET A 184 -7.54 5.39 14.14
C MET A 184 -6.06 5.36 14.47
N ARG A 185 -5.59 4.50 15.38
CA ARG A 185 -4.15 4.31 15.60
C ARG A 185 -3.53 3.62 14.39
N LEU A 186 -2.89 4.42 13.56
CA LEU A 186 -2.08 4.02 12.41
C LEU A 186 -0.64 3.71 12.83
#